data_69204643f4575ebea1f053aa9fb6403b
#
_entry.id   69204643f4575ebea1f053aa9fb6403b
#
_cell.length_a   1.000
_cell.length_b   1.000
_cell.length_c   1.000
_cell.angle_alpha   90.00
_cell.angle_beta   90.00
_cell.angle_gamma   90.00
#
_symmetry.space_group_name_H-M   'P 1'
#
loop_
_entity.id
_entity.type
_entity.pdbx_description
1 polymer ?
#
loop_
_entity_poly.entity_id
_entity_poly.type
_entity_poly.pdbx_seq_one_letter_code
_entity_poly.pdbx_strand_id
1 'polypeptide(L)'
;EVPKPRDKSRQGIHFRSGLLPPYIKRSKSLETLLPWLYLKGISTGDFSEALASPLGEDASGVSAGTISRLKQVWGQEHDVWRKRDLSGQRYVYIWADGIYFNIRGDEARQCILVIIGVTEQGNKEFLAIDDGYRESEQSWVEVLENLKGRGMNQPKLAIGDGALGFWKALQRVFGATRAQRCWVHKMSNILNKMPKGIQ
;
A
#
# COMPACT_ATOMS: atom_id res chain seq x y z
N GLU A 1 15.91 -2.68 22.73
CA GLU A 1 17.33 -2.71 22.35
C GLU A 1 18.01 -3.87 23.06
N VAL A 2 18.71 -4.75 22.35
CA VAL A 2 19.47 -5.82 22.99
C VAL A 2 20.70 -5.20 23.64
N PRO A 3 20.90 -5.35 24.97
CA PRO A 3 22.04 -4.77 25.64
C PRO A 3 23.34 -5.28 25.02
N LYS A 4 24.24 -4.38 24.67
CA LYS A 4 25.59 -4.78 24.23
C LYS A 4 26.37 -5.27 25.47
N PRO A 5 26.85 -6.50 25.46
CA PRO A 5 27.70 -6.95 26.54
C PRO A 5 28.97 -6.07 26.63
N ARG A 6 29.27 -5.55 27.81
CA ARG A 6 30.48 -4.76 28.07
C ARG A 6 31.55 -5.68 28.60
N ASP A 7 32.61 -5.79 27.86
CA ASP A 7 33.81 -6.48 28.37
C ASP A 7 34.47 -5.66 29.48
N LYS A 8 34.43 -6.18 30.72
CA LYS A 8 35.12 -5.57 31.88
C LYS A 8 36.59 -5.95 31.98
N SER A 9 37.03 -6.94 31.21
CA SER A 9 38.41 -7.46 31.28
C SER A 9 39.42 -6.67 30.45
N ARG A 10 38.96 -5.73 29.58
CA ARG A 10 39.75 -4.97 28.60
C ARG A 10 40.55 -5.84 27.61
N GLN A 11 40.27 -7.15 27.51
CA GLN A 11 40.95 -8.07 26.60
C GLN A 11 40.35 -8.18 25.21
N GLY A 12 39.39 -7.32 24.87
CA GLY A 12 38.82 -7.24 23.52
C GLY A 12 37.99 -8.46 23.14
N ILE A 13 37.28 -9.07 24.08
CA ILE A 13 36.41 -10.22 23.79
C ILE A 13 35.23 -9.77 23.00
N HIS A 14 35.13 -10.17 21.73
CA HIS A 14 33.97 -9.97 20.88
C HIS A 14 32.96 -11.09 21.12
N PHE A 15 31.93 -10.81 21.94
CA PHE A 15 30.81 -11.72 22.09
C PHE A 15 29.95 -11.69 20.83
N ARG A 16 29.73 -12.85 20.20
CA ARG A 16 28.72 -13.05 19.14
C ARG A 16 27.68 -14.03 19.65
N SER A 17 26.44 -13.60 19.76
CA SER A 17 25.35 -14.50 20.09
C SER A 17 25.11 -15.46 18.93
N GLY A 18 25.08 -16.77 19.18
CA GLY A 18 24.65 -17.75 18.18
C GLY A 18 23.12 -17.77 17.94
N LEU A 19 22.37 -17.13 18.83
CA LEU A 19 20.89 -17.07 18.76
C LEU A 19 20.37 -15.83 18.05
N LEU A 20 21.15 -14.75 18.00
CA LEU A 20 20.74 -13.48 17.40
C LEU A 20 21.65 -13.17 16.22
N PRO A 21 21.11 -13.00 15.00
CA PRO A 21 21.87 -12.51 13.86
C PRO A 21 22.55 -11.17 14.20
N PRO A 22 23.77 -10.93 13.70
CA PRO A 22 24.46 -9.66 13.90
C PRO A 22 23.59 -8.52 13.33
N TYR A 23 23.53 -7.41 14.10
CA TYR A 23 22.82 -6.18 13.71
C TYR A 23 21.28 -6.17 13.81
N ILE A 24 20.62 -7.19 14.34
CA ILE A 24 19.18 -7.08 14.65
C ILE A 24 19.00 -6.04 15.76
N LYS A 25 18.42 -4.91 15.37
CA LYS A 25 18.06 -3.82 16.29
C LYS A 25 16.61 -3.90 16.78
N ARG A 26 15.78 -4.72 16.13
CA ARG A 26 14.34 -4.87 16.41
C ARG A 26 13.87 -6.28 16.09
N SER A 27 12.81 -6.72 16.78
CA SER A 27 12.13 -7.97 16.44
C SER A 27 11.33 -7.82 15.15
N LYS A 28 11.14 -8.91 14.40
CA LYS A 28 10.27 -8.93 13.21
C LYS A 28 8.87 -8.44 13.51
N SER A 29 8.33 -8.80 14.68
CA SER A 29 6.99 -8.36 15.12
C SER A 29 6.89 -6.84 15.24
N LEU A 30 7.93 -6.19 15.77
CA LEU A 30 7.96 -4.73 15.87
C LEU A 30 8.10 -4.07 14.50
N GLU A 31 8.92 -4.62 13.61
CA GLU A 31 9.05 -4.11 12.24
C GLU A 31 7.74 -4.19 11.46
N THR A 32 6.92 -5.20 11.70
CA THR A 32 5.58 -5.33 11.10
C THR A 32 4.57 -4.39 11.75
N LEU A 33 4.67 -4.12 13.05
CA LEU A 33 3.76 -3.27 13.80
C LEU A 33 3.91 -1.77 13.45
N LEU A 34 5.14 -1.30 13.23
CA LEU A 34 5.43 0.12 13.01
C LEU A 34 4.70 0.71 11.79
N PRO A 35 4.70 0.08 10.60
CA PRO A 35 3.93 0.56 9.47
C PRO A 35 2.44 0.65 9.78
N TRP A 36 1.93 -0.33 10.52
CA TRP A 36 0.51 -0.40 10.88
C TRP A 36 0.08 0.76 11.79
N LEU A 37 0.88 1.07 12.80
CA LEU A 37 0.64 2.21 13.69
C LEU A 37 0.72 3.53 12.94
N TYR A 38 1.68 3.67 12.02
CA TYR A 38 1.79 4.85 11.16
C TYR A 38 0.55 5.04 10.28
N LEU A 39 0.07 3.98 9.64
CA LEU A 39 -1.14 4.00 8.82
C LEU A 39 -2.41 4.29 9.64
N LYS A 40 -2.41 3.98 10.94
CA LYS A 40 -3.49 4.34 11.87
C LYS A 40 -3.43 5.79 12.34
N GLY A 41 -2.48 6.57 11.86
CA GLY A 41 -2.40 8.01 12.08
C GLY A 41 -1.56 8.42 13.29
N ILE A 42 -0.77 7.52 13.86
CA ILE A 42 0.19 7.91 14.92
C ILE A 42 1.27 8.77 14.28
N SER A 43 1.43 9.99 14.80
CA SER A 43 2.45 10.90 14.29
C SER A 43 3.85 10.37 14.57
N THR A 44 4.84 10.79 13.76
CA THR A 44 6.23 10.35 13.96
C THR A 44 6.81 10.69 15.34
N GLY A 45 6.27 11.71 16.01
CA GLY A 45 6.66 12.12 17.36
C GLY A 45 6.06 11.24 18.46
N ASP A 46 4.88 10.69 18.23
CA ASP A 46 4.05 10.01 19.26
C ASP A 46 4.31 8.49 19.33
N PHE A 47 5.18 7.96 18.47
CA PHE A 47 5.47 6.52 18.45
C PHE A 47 6.07 5.99 19.75
N SER A 48 6.90 6.79 20.44
CA SER A 48 7.49 6.36 21.71
C SER A 48 6.40 6.19 22.78
N GLU A 49 5.46 7.13 22.84
CA GLU A 49 4.32 7.08 23.77
C GLU A 49 3.36 5.93 23.42
N ALA A 50 3.00 5.80 22.13
CA ALA A 50 2.12 4.73 21.66
C ALA A 50 2.68 3.31 21.90
N LEU A 51 4.01 3.16 21.93
CA LEU A 51 4.67 1.89 22.18
C LEU A 51 5.01 1.67 23.67
N ALA A 52 5.02 2.69 24.49
CA ALA A 52 5.29 2.57 25.93
C ALA A 52 4.27 1.66 26.63
N SER A 53 2.99 1.76 26.26
CA SER A 53 1.93 0.94 26.86
C SER A 53 2.09 -0.56 26.60
N PRO A 54 2.33 -1.06 25.36
CA PRO A 54 2.47 -2.48 25.07
C PRO A 54 3.87 -3.06 25.35
N LEU A 55 4.93 -2.22 25.39
CA LEU A 55 6.32 -2.68 25.46
C LEU A 55 7.05 -2.24 26.74
N GLY A 56 6.38 -1.45 27.59
CA GLY A 56 6.97 -0.88 28.81
C GLY A 56 7.64 0.49 28.57
N GLU A 57 7.83 1.25 29.67
CA GLU A 57 8.39 2.61 29.63
C GLU A 57 9.82 2.68 29.08
N ASP A 58 10.56 1.58 29.15
CA ASP A 58 11.92 1.44 28.58
C ASP A 58 11.95 1.19 27.06
N ALA A 59 10.81 1.19 26.38
CA ALA A 59 10.72 1.01 24.91
C ALA A 59 11.29 2.21 24.12
N SER A 60 12.42 2.75 24.55
CA SER A 60 13.09 3.94 24.02
C SER A 60 13.68 3.79 22.61
N GLY A 61 13.40 2.68 21.90
CA GLY A 61 14.06 2.34 20.63
C GLY A 61 13.45 2.96 19.37
N VAL A 62 12.29 3.67 19.45
CA VAL A 62 11.59 4.18 18.27
C VAL A 62 11.47 5.70 18.32
N SER A 63 12.56 6.37 18.01
CA SER A 63 12.58 7.84 17.89
C SER A 63 11.91 8.30 16.59
N ALA A 64 11.48 9.59 16.55
CA ALA A 64 10.96 10.22 15.33
C ALA A 64 11.91 10.08 14.13
N GLY A 65 13.22 10.19 14.34
CA GLY A 65 14.23 9.97 13.30
C GLY A 65 14.26 8.52 12.79
N THR A 66 13.93 7.56 13.64
CA THR A 66 13.79 6.16 13.23
C THR A 66 12.59 5.95 12.30
N ILE A 67 11.44 6.54 12.63
CA ILE A 67 10.24 6.48 11.79
C ILE A 67 10.47 7.19 10.47
N SER A 68 11.09 8.37 10.47
CA SER A 68 11.44 9.09 9.25
C SER A 68 12.32 8.28 8.31
N ARG A 69 13.32 7.56 8.85
CA ARG A 69 14.15 6.65 8.06
C ARG A 69 13.38 5.45 7.54
N LEU A 70 12.47 4.88 8.33
CA LEU A 70 11.61 3.78 7.87
C LEU A 70 10.68 4.22 6.73
N LYS A 71 10.12 5.43 6.81
CA LYS A 71 9.34 6.00 5.69
C LYS A 71 10.14 6.05 4.39
N GLN A 72 11.42 6.44 4.45
CA GLN A 72 12.28 6.42 3.27
C GLN A 72 12.49 5.01 2.72
N VAL A 73 12.70 4.01 3.59
CA VAL A 73 12.82 2.60 3.19
C VAL A 73 11.53 2.11 2.54
N TRP A 74 10.38 2.37 3.15
CA TRP A 74 9.08 1.99 2.58
C TRP A 74 8.81 2.67 1.24
N GLY A 75 9.22 3.94 1.08
CA GLY A 75 9.15 4.64 -0.19
C GLY A 75 9.99 3.95 -1.27
N GLN A 76 11.23 3.56 -0.94
CA GLN A 76 12.10 2.83 -1.87
C GLN A 76 11.53 1.45 -2.22
N GLU A 77 11.01 0.71 -1.25
CA GLU A 77 10.34 -0.59 -1.49
C GLU A 77 9.12 -0.43 -2.40
N HIS A 78 8.31 0.62 -2.17
CA HIS A 78 7.19 0.94 -3.05
C HIS A 78 7.65 1.28 -4.46
N ASP A 79 8.72 2.07 -4.62
CA ASP A 79 9.27 2.42 -5.93
C ASP A 79 9.80 1.21 -6.71
N VAL A 80 10.41 0.25 -6.02
CA VAL A 80 10.81 -1.04 -6.62
C VAL A 80 9.57 -1.84 -7.02
N TRP A 81 8.59 -1.95 -6.11
CA TRP A 81 7.37 -2.68 -6.35
C TRP A 81 6.57 -2.10 -7.54
N ARG A 82 6.43 -0.79 -7.63
CA ARG A 82 5.68 -0.13 -8.72
C ARG A 82 6.34 -0.25 -10.09
N LYS A 83 7.63 -0.61 -10.15
CA LYS A 83 8.39 -0.81 -11.40
C LYS A 83 8.60 -2.29 -11.74
N ARG A 84 8.09 -3.23 -10.91
CA ARG A 84 8.31 -4.65 -11.13
C ARG A 84 7.75 -5.11 -12.46
N ASP A 85 8.42 -6.08 -13.08
CA ASP A 85 7.96 -6.74 -14.30
C ASP A 85 6.66 -7.53 -14.05
N LEU A 86 5.70 -7.41 -14.94
CA LEU A 86 4.40 -8.09 -14.90
C LEU A 86 4.26 -9.13 -16.02
N SER A 87 5.26 -9.27 -16.90
CA SER A 87 5.19 -10.19 -18.06
C SER A 87 5.17 -11.67 -17.66
N GLY A 88 5.73 -12.00 -16.49
CA GLY A 88 5.79 -13.36 -15.97
C GLY A 88 4.45 -13.92 -15.46
N GLN A 89 3.41 -13.08 -15.38
CA GLN A 89 2.08 -13.47 -14.89
C GLN A 89 0.99 -13.08 -15.88
N ARG A 90 -0.03 -13.91 -16.01
CA ARG A 90 -1.21 -13.60 -16.82
C ARG A 90 -2.36 -13.19 -15.92
N TYR A 91 -2.75 -11.90 -16.01
CA TYR A 91 -3.88 -11.35 -15.27
C TYR A 91 -5.14 -11.44 -16.13
N VAL A 92 -6.11 -12.23 -15.65
CA VAL A 92 -7.38 -12.48 -16.38
C VAL A 92 -8.40 -11.41 -16.08
N TYR A 93 -8.47 -10.97 -14.82
CA TYR A 93 -9.40 -9.96 -14.35
C TYR A 93 -8.65 -8.82 -13.67
N ILE A 94 -9.19 -7.61 -13.76
CA ILE A 94 -8.76 -6.46 -12.97
C ILE A 94 -9.94 -5.79 -12.30
N TRP A 95 -9.73 -5.29 -11.07
CA TRP A 95 -10.59 -4.33 -10.41
C TRP A 95 -9.88 -2.98 -10.38
N ALA A 96 -10.63 -1.92 -10.70
CA ALA A 96 -10.16 -0.55 -10.62
C ALA A 96 -11.09 0.26 -9.72
N ASP A 97 -10.50 1.02 -8.81
CA ASP A 97 -11.23 1.88 -7.87
C ASP A 97 -10.43 3.14 -7.56
N GLY A 98 -11.12 4.25 -7.36
CA GLY A 98 -10.57 5.52 -6.90
C GLY A 98 -10.93 5.76 -5.44
N ILE A 99 -9.93 5.83 -4.57
CA ILE A 99 -10.12 6.03 -3.14
C ILE A 99 -9.79 7.47 -2.78
N TYR A 100 -10.77 8.19 -2.23
CA TYR A 100 -10.62 9.58 -1.84
C TYR A 100 -10.28 9.73 -0.37
N PHE A 101 -9.22 10.48 -0.08
CA PHE A 101 -8.76 10.77 1.28
C PHE A 101 -8.90 12.26 1.59
N ASN A 102 -9.32 12.55 2.82
CA ASN A 102 -9.22 13.88 3.39
C ASN A 102 -7.85 14.00 4.07
N ILE A 103 -6.96 14.81 3.52
CA ILE A 103 -5.68 15.11 4.18
C ILE A 103 -5.87 16.37 5.03
N ARG A 104 -5.42 16.30 6.29
CA ARG A 104 -5.51 17.42 7.23
C ARG A 104 -4.69 18.61 6.72
N GLY A 105 -5.36 19.71 6.41
CA GLY A 105 -4.71 20.92 5.90
C GLY A 105 -4.79 21.12 4.39
N ASP A 106 -5.34 20.17 3.65
CA ASP A 106 -5.58 20.27 2.20
C ASP A 106 -7.07 20.51 1.94
N GLU A 107 -7.42 21.56 1.21
CA GLU A 107 -8.81 21.84 0.82
C GLU A 107 -9.31 20.86 -0.27
N ALA A 108 -8.40 20.24 -1.01
CA ALA A 108 -8.71 19.29 -2.06
C ALA A 108 -8.58 17.85 -1.56
N ARG A 109 -9.60 17.04 -1.78
CA ARG A 109 -9.51 15.59 -1.56
C ARG A 109 -8.47 15.00 -2.51
N GLN A 110 -7.48 14.30 -1.96
CA GLN A 110 -6.57 13.51 -2.78
C GLN A 110 -7.22 12.19 -3.15
N CYS A 111 -6.97 11.74 -4.37
CA CYS A 111 -7.48 10.48 -4.91
C CYS A 111 -6.30 9.53 -5.13
N ILE A 112 -6.42 8.30 -4.66
CA ILE A 112 -5.50 7.22 -4.99
C ILE A 112 -6.22 6.26 -5.93
N LEU A 113 -5.60 6.02 -7.09
CA LEU A 113 -6.07 5.06 -8.06
C LEU A 113 -5.49 3.69 -7.76
N VAL A 114 -6.34 2.70 -7.58
CA VAL A 114 -5.96 1.34 -7.21
C VAL A 114 -6.38 0.37 -8.31
N ILE A 115 -5.45 -0.50 -8.72
CA ILE A 115 -5.76 -1.63 -9.60
C ILE A 115 -5.32 -2.92 -8.91
N ILE A 116 -6.26 -3.85 -8.79
CA ILE A 116 -6.02 -5.22 -8.33
C ILE A 116 -6.18 -6.15 -9.52
N GLY A 117 -5.18 -7.00 -9.77
CA GLY A 117 -5.24 -8.06 -10.78
C GLY A 117 -5.53 -9.42 -10.17
N VAL A 118 -6.13 -10.30 -10.97
CA VAL A 118 -6.31 -11.72 -10.65
C VAL A 118 -5.64 -12.56 -11.69
N THR A 119 -4.74 -13.41 -11.26
CA THR A 119 -4.03 -14.36 -12.13
C THR A 119 -4.93 -15.48 -12.60
N GLU A 120 -4.48 -16.29 -13.58
CA GLU A 120 -5.20 -17.49 -14.02
C GLU A 120 -5.40 -18.52 -12.90
N GLN A 121 -4.53 -18.51 -11.89
CA GLN A 121 -4.61 -19.37 -10.71
C GLN A 121 -5.58 -18.84 -9.64
N GLY A 122 -6.15 -17.64 -9.85
CA GLY A 122 -7.08 -17.00 -8.91
C GLY A 122 -6.41 -16.16 -7.82
N ASN A 123 -5.10 -15.98 -7.85
CA ASN A 123 -4.39 -15.14 -6.90
C ASN A 123 -4.66 -13.67 -7.18
N LYS A 124 -4.93 -12.91 -6.10
CA LYS A 124 -5.15 -11.46 -6.17
C LYS A 124 -3.88 -10.71 -5.81
N GLU A 125 -3.51 -9.74 -6.63
CA GLU A 125 -2.32 -8.91 -6.42
C GLU A 125 -2.63 -7.45 -6.70
N PHE A 126 -2.05 -6.56 -5.88
CA PHE A 126 -2.03 -5.14 -6.23
C PHE A 126 -1.11 -4.91 -7.42
N LEU A 127 -1.62 -4.29 -8.47
CA LEU A 127 -0.88 -3.97 -9.70
C LEU A 127 -0.44 -2.52 -9.74
N ALA A 128 -1.31 -1.61 -9.30
CA ALA A 128 -1.04 -0.19 -9.17
C ALA A 128 -1.67 0.39 -7.90
N ILE A 129 -0.96 1.30 -7.29
CA ILE A 129 -1.41 2.23 -6.24
C ILE A 129 -0.71 3.54 -6.57
N ASP A 130 -1.41 4.44 -7.24
CA ASP A 130 -0.85 5.68 -7.77
C ASP A 130 -1.70 6.89 -7.38
N ASP A 131 -1.04 8.03 -7.19
CA ASP A 131 -1.73 9.29 -6.96
C ASP A 131 -2.48 9.72 -8.23
N GLY A 132 -3.76 10.02 -8.10
CA GLY A 132 -4.59 10.53 -9.18
C GLY A 132 -5.08 11.93 -8.87
N TYR A 133 -4.91 12.86 -9.82
CA TYR A 133 -5.64 14.13 -9.76
C TYR A 133 -7.10 13.87 -10.14
N ARG A 134 -7.89 13.29 -9.22
CA ARG A 134 -9.24 12.75 -9.45
C ARG A 134 -9.21 11.49 -10.33
N GLU A 135 -10.35 10.85 -10.48
CA GLU A 135 -10.58 9.73 -11.42
C GLU A 135 -10.74 10.23 -12.86
N SER A 136 -9.80 11.04 -13.34
CA SER A 136 -9.82 11.55 -14.71
C SER A 136 -9.46 10.47 -15.71
N GLU A 137 -9.89 10.62 -16.96
CA GLU A 137 -9.46 9.72 -18.05
C GLU A 137 -7.94 9.70 -18.18
N GLN A 138 -7.29 10.87 -18.10
CA GLN A 138 -5.85 11.00 -18.25
C GLN A 138 -5.09 10.24 -17.14
N SER A 139 -5.50 10.41 -15.88
CA SER A 139 -4.86 9.69 -14.75
C SER A 139 -4.98 8.17 -14.91
N TRP A 140 -6.14 7.68 -15.33
CA TRP A 140 -6.33 6.25 -15.60
C TRP A 140 -5.52 5.76 -16.81
N VAL A 141 -5.37 6.57 -17.87
CA VAL A 141 -4.52 6.22 -19.02
C VAL A 141 -3.08 6.04 -18.57
N GLU A 142 -2.54 6.95 -17.77
CA GLU A 142 -1.17 6.88 -17.28
C GLU A 142 -0.94 5.60 -16.45
N VAL A 143 -1.86 5.27 -15.55
CA VAL A 143 -1.79 4.03 -14.76
C VAL A 143 -1.84 2.79 -15.65
N LEU A 144 -2.79 2.71 -16.58
CA LEU A 144 -2.95 1.55 -17.46
C LEU A 144 -1.78 1.39 -18.44
N GLU A 145 -1.25 2.50 -18.99
CA GLU A 145 -0.07 2.49 -19.85
C GLU A 145 1.19 2.07 -19.10
N ASN A 146 1.34 2.49 -17.84
CA ASN A 146 2.42 2.01 -16.97
C ASN A 146 2.34 0.48 -16.80
N LEU A 147 1.16 -0.06 -16.50
CA LEU A 147 0.98 -1.51 -16.36
C LEU A 147 1.33 -2.25 -17.66
N LYS A 148 0.87 -1.74 -18.80
CA LYS A 148 1.18 -2.28 -20.12
C LYS A 148 2.68 -2.22 -20.43
N GLY A 149 3.33 -1.10 -20.13
CA GLY A 149 4.78 -0.90 -20.30
C GLY A 149 5.61 -1.85 -19.42
N ARG A 150 5.09 -2.28 -18.28
CA ARG A 150 5.68 -3.30 -17.40
C ARG A 150 5.39 -4.73 -17.84
N GLY A 151 4.83 -4.94 -19.03
CA GLY A 151 4.59 -6.26 -19.62
C GLY A 151 3.24 -6.89 -19.26
N MET A 152 2.32 -6.15 -18.62
CA MET A 152 0.99 -6.68 -18.32
C MET A 152 0.25 -7.04 -19.61
N ASN A 153 -0.22 -8.26 -19.71
CA ASN A 153 -1.10 -8.69 -20.79
C ASN A 153 -2.49 -8.04 -20.68
N GLN A 154 -3.18 -7.93 -21.79
CA GLN A 154 -4.57 -7.46 -21.80
C GLN A 154 -5.48 -8.38 -20.98
N PRO A 155 -6.19 -7.86 -19.95
CA PRO A 155 -7.12 -8.66 -19.16
C PRO A 155 -8.40 -8.98 -19.96
N LYS A 156 -9.06 -10.06 -19.64
CA LYS A 156 -10.35 -10.45 -20.26
C LYS A 156 -11.50 -9.57 -19.76
N LEU A 157 -11.46 -9.17 -18.50
CA LEU A 157 -12.52 -8.40 -17.84
C LEU A 157 -11.93 -7.35 -16.91
N ALA A 158 -12.48 -6.15 -16.95
CA ALA A 158 -12.23 -5.10 -15.99
C ALA A 158 -13.51 -4.74 -15.23
N ILE A 159 -13.40 -4.61 -13.91
CA ILE A 159 -14.51 -4.33 -13.01
C ILE A 159 -14.22 -2.98 -12.34
N GLY A 160 -15.16 -2.05 -12.38
CA GLY A 160 -15.04 -0.72 -11.77
C GLY A 160 -16.40 -0.16 -11.36
N ASP A 161 -16.40 0.98 -10.65
CA ASP A 161 -17.61 1.58 -10.12
C ASP A 161 -18.51 2.23 -11.20
N GLY A 162 -17.99 2.45 -12.38
CA GLY A 162 -18.68 3.09 -13.51
C GLY A 162 -18.23 4.52 -13.75
N ALA A 163 -17.15 4.98 -13.14
CA ALA A 163 -16.52 6.26 -13.45
C ALA A 163 -16.13 6.31 -14.94
N LEU A 164 -16.63 7.31 -15.66
CA LEU A 164 -16.47 7.43 -17.12
C LEU A 164 -14.99 7.53 -17.53
N GLY A 165 -14.15 8.13 -16.70
CA GLY A 165 -12.72 8.28 -16.95
C GLY A 165 -12.02 6.93 -17.10
N PHE A 166 -12.27 5.99 -16.18
CA PHE A 166 -11.69 4.66 -16.24
C PHE A 166 -12.08 3.89 -17.51
N TRP A 167 -13.36 3.90 -17.88
CA TRP A 167 -13.83 3.14 -19.05
C TRP A 167 -13.26 3.65 -20.37
N LYS A 168 -13.11 4.97 -20.51
CA LYS A 168 -12.47 5.57 -21.68
C LYS A 168 -10.98 5.20 -21.76
N ALA A 169 -10.29 5.30 -20.63
CA ALA A 169 -8.88 4.90 -20.54
C ALA A 169 -8.68 3.41 -20.85
N LEU A 170 -9.54 2.54 -20.30
CA LEU A 170 -9.52 1.10 -20.57
C LEU A 170 -9.66 0.80 -22.06
N GLN A 171 -10.64 1.44 -22.72
CA GLN A 171 -10.87 1.28 -24.16
C GLN A 171 -9.66 1.72 -24.99
N ARG A 172 -9.00 2.78 -24.57
CA ARG A 172 -7.81 3.32 -25.25
C ARG A 172 -6.60 2.39 -25.11
N VAL A 173 -6.35 1.86 -23.91
CA VAL A 173 -5.13 1.10 -23.60
C VAL A 173 -5.30 -0.40 -23.81
N PHE A 174 -6.47 -0.94 -23.44
CA PHE A 174 -6.83 -2.36 -23.48
C PHE A 174 -8.20 -2.57 -24.14
N GLY A 175 -8.33 -2.15 -25.40
CA GLY A 175 -9.61 -2.02 -26.13
C GLY A 175 -10.44 -3.30 -26.28
N ALA A 176 -9.85 -4.49 -26.19
CA ALA A 176 -10.62 -5.76 -26.24
C ALA A 176 -11.02 -6.29 -24.85
N THR A 177 -10.67 -5.58 -23.77
CA THR A 177 -11.10 -5.93 -22.40
C THR A 177 -12.58 -5.64 -22.22
N ARG A 178 -13.34 -6.63 -21.75
CA ARG A 178 -14.76 -6.42 -21.41
C ARG A 178 -14.89 -5.57 -20.17
N ALA A 179 -15.86 -4.66 -20.15
CA ALA A 179 -16.18 -3.81 -19.02
C ALA A 179 -17.35 -4.38 -18.22
N GLN A 180 -17.21 -4.40 -16.88
CA GLN A 180 -18.28 -4.77 -15.95
C GLN A 180 -18.37 -3.75 -14.83
N ARG A 181 -19.57 -3.22 -14.58
CA ARG A 181 -19.79 -2.39 -13.39
C ARG A 181 -19.75 -3.23 -12.12
N CYS A 182 -19.06 -2.71 -11.10
CA CYS A 182 -18.99 -3.33 -9.80
C CYS A 182 -20.37 -3.46 -9.16
N TRP A 183 -20.75 -4.68 -8.79
CA TRP A 183 -22.04 -4.96 -8.17
C TRP A 183 -22.20 -4.30 -6.80
N VAL A 184 -21.13 -4.24 -6.03
CA VAL A 184 -21.12 -3.60 -4.70
C VAL A 184 -21.42 -2.10 -4.84
N HIS A 185 -20.73 -1.39 -5.72
CA HIS A 185 -20.98 0.02 -5.98
C HIS A 185 -22.39 0.26 -6.55
N LYS A 186 -22.85 -0.62 -7.44
CA LYS A 186 -24.22 -0.53 -7.97
C LYS A 186 -25.26 -0.71 -6.89
N MET A 187 -25.07 -1.69 -6.00
CA MET A 187 -25.96 -1.92 -4.85
C MET A 187 -25.95 -0.72 -3.91
N SER A 188 -24.77 -0.23 -3.52
CA SER A 188 -24.61 0.96 -2.69
C SER A 188 -25.32 2.18 -3.29
N ASN A 189 -25.19 2.41 -4.60
CA ASN A 189 -25.86 3.51 -5.29
C ASN A 189 -27.39 3.39 -5.29
N ILE A 190 -27.93 2.16 -5.28
CA ILE A 190 -29.37 1.92 -5.14
C ILE A 190 -29.80 2.22 -3.71
N LEU A 191 -29.12 1.62 -2.72
CA LEU A 191 -29.42 1.81 -1.30
C LEU A 191 -29.38 3.28 -0.90
N ASN A 192 -28.37 4.03 -1.34
CA ASN A 192 -28.24 5.45 -1.05
C ASN A 192 -29.38 6.33 -1.59
N LYS A 193 -30.20 5.80 -2.53
CA LYS A 193 -31.40 6.46 -3.03
C LYS A 193 -32.66 6.06 -2.27
N MET A 194 -32.58 5.07 -1.42
CA MET A 194 -33.70 4.62 -0.60
C MET A 194 -33.77 5.42 0.70
N PRO A 195 -34.97 5.60 1.28
CA PRO A 195 -35.12 6.19 2.61
C PRO A 195 -34.32 5.38 3.67
N LYS A 196 -33.68 6.09 4.60
CA LYS A 196 -32.82 5.45 5.64
C LYS A 196 -33.48 4.34 6.45
N GLY A 197 -34.81 4.34 6.57
CA GLY A 197 -35.55 3.30 7.29
C GLY A 197 -35.79 2.01 6.51
N ILE A 198 -35.33 1.95 5.22
CA ILE A 198 -35.53 0.79 4.33
C ILE A 198 -34.18 0.27 3.81
N GLN A 199 -33.08 0.95 4.15
CA GLN A 199 -31.71 0.57 3.76
C GLN A 199 -31.22 -0.70 4.47
#